data_58ee2b86c6700380cf538354ed8c4c5d
#
_entry.id   58ee2b86c6700380cf538354ed8c4c5d
#
_cell.length_a   1.000
_cell.length_b   1.000
_cell.length_c   1.000
_cell.angle_alpha   90.00
_cell.angle_beta   90.00
_cell.angle_gamma   90.00
#
_symmetry.space_group_name_H-M   'P 1'
#
loop_
_entity.id
_entity.type
_entity.pdbx_description
1 polymer ?
#
loop_
_entity_poly.entity_id
_entity_poly.type
_entity_poly.pdbx_seq_one_letter_code
_entity_poly.pdbx_strand_id
1 'polypeptide(L)' 'MEENDLVLIRRLIPKNKELKVLWDEHMDYETKLDQLNKRRYLSTEEEMRRKELQKLKLKGKDRIAEILRGYREA' A
#
# COMPACT_ATOMS: atom_id res chain seq x y z
N MET A 1 -7.45 -2.81 -3.76
CA MET A 1 -7.00 -3.86 -4.71
C MET A 1 -8.06 -4.93 -4.81
N GLU A 2 -8.20 -5.49 -5.98
CA GLU A 2 -9.15 -6.58 -6.21
C GLU A 2 -8.64 -7.88 -5.60
N GLU A 3 -9.55 -8.81 -5.36
CA GLU A 3 -9.25 -10.10 -4.76
C GLU A 3 -8.19 -10.89 -5.56
N ASN A 4 -8.28 -10.86 -6.88
CA ASN A 4 -7.31 -11.53 -7.76
C ASN A 4 -5.89 -10.98 -7.57
N ASP A 5 -5.77 -9.67 -7.34
CA ASP A 5 -4.49 -9.04 -7.09
C ASP A 5 -3.90 -9.51 -5.76
N LEU A 6 -4.73 -9.64 -4.73
CA LEU A 6 -4.30 -10.13 -3.43
C LEU A 6 -3.78 -11.55 -3.49
N VAL A 7 -4.46 -12.42 -4.23
CA VAL A 7 -4.01 -13.81 -4.43
C VAL A 7 -2.66 -13.83 -5.11
N LEU A 8 -2.49 -13.05 -6.17
CA LEU A 8 -1.24 -12.98 -6.91
C LEU A 8 -0.11 -12.43 -6.03
N ILE A 9 -0.36 -11.39 -5.27
CA ILE A 9 0.62 -10.82 -4.34
C ILE A 9 1.11 -11.88 -3.35
N ARG A 10 0.20 -12.63 -2.75
CA ARG A 10 0.55 -13.68 -1.79
C ARG A 10 1.44 -14.75 -2.41
N ARG A 11 1.22 -15.09 -3.67
CA ARG A 11 2.05 -16.06 -4.40
C ARG A 11 3.44 -15.52 -4.68
N LEU A 12 3.55 -14.23 -4.99
CA LEU A 12 4.80 -13.62 -5.43
C LEU A 12 5.68 -13.12 -4.30
N ILE A 13 5.12 -12.78 -3.15
CA ILE A 13 5.89 -12.28 -2.00
C ILE A 13 7.10 -13.16 -1.66
N PRO A 14 6.99 -14.50 -1.56
CA PRO A 14 8.15 -15.32 -1.26
C PRO A 14 9.23 -15.30 -2.34
N LYS A 15 8.88 -14.92 -3.56
CA LYS A 15 9.77 -14.95 -4.72
C LYS A 15 10.30 -13.57 -5.10
N ASN A 16 9.72 -12.51 -4.58
CA ASN A 16 10.08 -11.14 -4.97
C ASN A 16 10.22 -10.27 -3.72
N LYS A 17 11.47 -9.98 -3.36
CA LYS A 17 11.78 -9.18 -2.18
C LYS A 17 11.26 -7.75 -2.28
N GLU A 18 11.33 -7.15 -3.46
CA GLU A 18 10.82 -5.80 -3.68
C GLU A 18 9.32 -5.74 -3.42
N LEU A 19 8.59 -6.72 -3.94
CA LEU A 19 7.14 -6.79 -3.73
C LEU A 19 6.81 -6.97 -2.25
N LYS A 20 7.57 -7.78 -1.53
CA LYS A 20 7.37 -7.97 -0.10
C LYS A 20 7.53 -6.66 0.68
N VAL A 21 8.60 -5.92 0.41
CA VAL A 21 8.84 -4.62 1.05
C VAL A 21 7.71 -3.65 0.75
N LEU A 22 7.32 -3.55 -0.51
CA LEU A 22 6.24 -2.66 -0.93
C LEU A 22 4.91 -3.03 -0.28
N TRP A 23 4.63 -4.32 -0.18
CA TRP A 23 3.41 -4.80 0.46
C TRP A 23 3.39 -4.50 1.95
N ASP A 24 4.50 -4.74 2.65
CA ASP A 24 4.63 -4.45 4.08
C ASP A 24 4.46 -2.96 4.35
N GLU A 25 5.06 -2.11 3.52
CA GLU A 25 4.90 -0.65 3.61
C GLU A 25 3.44 -0.23 3.36
N HIS A 26 2.81 -0.82 2.36
CA HIS A 26 1.42 -0.56 2.03
C HIS A 26 0.50 -0.87 3.22
N MET A 27 0.69 -2.01 3.85
CA MET A 27 -0.10 -2.40 5.02
C MET A 27 0.16 -1.48 6.21
N ASP A 28 1.40 -1.01 6.38
CA ASP A 28 1.74 -0.06 7.42
C ASP A 28 1.04 1.29 7.19
N TYR A 29 1.05 1.79 5.96
CA TYR A 29 0.35 3.02 5.63
C TYR A 29 -1.16 2.90 5.87
N GLU A 30 -1.75 1.77 5.52
CA GLU A 30 -3.18 1.53 5.77
C GLU A 30 -3.50 1.55 7.25
N THR A 31 -2.66 0.92 8.08
CA THR A 31 -2.84 0.89 9.53
C THR A 31 -2.79 2.31 10.11
N LYS A 32 -1.80 3.09 9.70
CA LYS A 32 -1.63 4.47 10.16
C LYS A 32 -2.80 5.35 9.72
N LEU A 33 -3.22 5.21 8.47
CA LEU A 33 -4.37 5.96 7.94
C LEU A 33 -5.66 5.59 8.67
N ASP A 34 -5.86 4.31 8.95
CA ASP A 34 -7.03 3.84 9.69
C ASP A 34 -7.08 4.47 11.08
N GLN A 35 -5.95 4.54 11.78
CA GLN A 35 -5.86 5.17 13.09
C GLN A 35 -6.21 6.65 13.03
N LEU A 36 -5.75 7.37 12.01
CA LEU A 36 -6.08 8.79 11.83
C LEU A 36 -7.55 8.98 11.47
N ASN A 37 -8.09 8.11 10.63
CA ASN A 37 -9.48 8.20 10.19
C ASN A 37 -10.49 7.89 11.31
N LYS A 38 -10.08 7.18 12.35
CA LYS A 38 -10.92 6.90 13.51
C LYS A 38 -11.05 8.09 14.44
N ARG A 39 -10.17 9.06 14.32
CA ARG A 39 -10.22 10.25 15.17
C ARG A 39 -11.31 11.19 14.72
N ARG A 40 -12.02 11.75 15.70
CA ARG A 40 -13.10 12.71 15.45
C ARG A 40 -12.57 14.04 14.93
N TYR A 41 -11.41 14.46 15.44
CA TYR A 41 -10.74 15.69 15.04
C TYR A 41 -9.28 15.42 14.82
N LEU A 42 -8.73 16.01 13.75
CA LEU A 42 -7.32 15.96 13.46
C LEU A 42 -6.72 17.35 13.62
N SER A 43 -5.53 17.43 14.24
CA SER A 43 -4.76 18.67 14.25
C SER A 43 -4.27 18.96 12.84
N THR A 44 -3.79 20.19 12.61
CA THR A 44 -3.22 20.57 11.31
C THR A 44 -2.08 19.63 10.92
N GLU A 45 -1.20 19.30 11.88
CA GLU A 45 -0.10 18.39 11.65
C GLU A 45 -0.58 16.99 11.27
N GLU A 46 -1.61 16.50 11.95
CA GLU A 46 -2.17 15.18 11.66
C GLU A 46 -2.85 15.12 10.30
N GLU A 47 -3.51 16.20 9.89
CA GLU A 47 -4.09 16.29 8.55
C GLU A 47 -3.03 16.26 7.46
N MET A 48 -1.94 16.99 7.67
CA MET A 48 -0.80 16.97 6.75
C MET A 48 -0.17 15.59 6.66
N ARG A 49 -0.03 14.93 7.81
CA ARG A 49 0.49 13.56 7.87
C ARG A 49 -0.42 12.59 7.12
N ARG A 50 -1.72 12.73 7.28
CA ARG A 50 -2.68 11.90 6.55
C ARG A 50 -2.54 12.06 5.04
N LYS A 51 -2.42 13.29 4.55
CA LYS A 51 -2.22 13.55 3.12
C LYS A 51 -0.93 12.94 2.61
N GLU A 52 0.15 13.06 3.38
CA GLU A 52 1.44 12.49 3.03
C GLU A 52 1.37 10.96 2.95
N LEU A 53 0.75 10.33 3.94
CA LEU A 53 0.56 8.87 3.96
C LEU A 53 -0.26 8.39 2.76
N GLN A 54 -1.30 9.14 2.37
CA GLN A 54 -2.08 8.81 1.19
C GLN A 54 -1.26 8.86 -0.08
N LYS A 55 -0.39 9.86 -0.21
CA LYS A 55 0.51 9.98 -1.37
C LYS A 55 1.48 8.81 -1.44
N LEU A 56 2.10 8.46 -0.31
CA LEU A 56 3.03 7.34 -0.22
C LEU A 56 2.33 6.02 -0.53
N LYS A 57 1.12 5.85 -0.01
CA LYS A 57 0.31 4.66 -0.27
C LYS A 57 0.02 4.51 -1.76
N LEU A 58 -0.37 5.60 -2.43
CA LEU A 58 -0.66 5.58 -3.87
C LEU A 58 0.59 5.26 -4.69
N LYS A 59 1.74 5.85 -4.35
CA LYS A 59 2.99 5.54 -5.04
C LYS A 59 3.37 4.06 -4.92
N GLY A 60 3.27 3.53 -3.71
CA GLY A 60 3.54 2.11 -3.47
C GLY A 60 2.58 1.21 -4.21
N LYS A 61 1.32 1.56 -4.23
CA LYS A 61 0.28 0.82 -4.95
C LYS A 61 0.56 0.79 -6.46
N ASP A 62 0.95 1.93 -7.03
CA ASP A 62 1.29 2.02 -8.44
C ASP A 62 2.48 1.12 -8.79
N ARG A 63 3.51 1.10 -7.94
CA ARG A 63 4.67 0.23 -8.15
C ARG A 63 4.29 -1.25 -8.03
N ILE A 64 3.46 -1.59 -7.06
CA ILE A 64 2.94 -2.96 -6.92
C ILE A 64 2.19 -3.35 -8.19
N ALA A 65 1.34 -2.48 -8.71
CA ALA A 65 0.58 -2.73 -9.93
C ALA A 65 1.50 -2.98 -11.13
N GLU A 66 2.61 -2.23 -11.25
CA GLU A 66 3.60 -2.46 -12.30
C GLU A 66 4.24 -3.84 -12.20
N ILE A 67 4.62 -4.25 -11.00
CA ILE A 67 5.21 -5.57 -10.77
C ILE A 67 4.22 -6.67 -11.15
N LEU A 68 2.98 -6.56 -10.72
CA LEU A 68 1.94 -7.54 -11.04
C LEU A 68 1.68 -7.61 -12.54
N ARG A 69 1.69 -6.48 -13.22
CA ARG A 69 1.51 -6.42 -14.67
C ARG A 69 2.61 -7.19 -15.39
N GLY A 70 3.84 -7.03 -14.95
CA GLY A 70 4.98 -7.76 -15.51
C GLY A 70 4.80 -9.27 -15.42
N TYR A 71 4.31 -9.76 -14.30
CA TYR A 71 4.05 -11.19 -14.11
C TYR A 71 2.88 -11.70 -14.94
N ARG A 72 1.83 -10.88 -15.11
CA ARG A 72 0.66 -11.27 -15.91
C ARG A 72 0.94 -11.31 -17.41
N GLU A 73 1.83 -10.43 -17.89
CA GLU A 73 2.20 -10.34 -19.29
C GLU A 73 3.32 -11.29 -19.69
N ALA A 74 3.99 -11.89 -18.71
CA ALA A 74 5.10 -12.81 -18.94
C ALA A 74 4.68 -14.17 -19.51
#